data_5204edaed7563143e54495033398564d
#
_entry.id   5204edaed7563143e54495033398564d
#
_cell.length_a   1.000
_cell.length_b   1.000
_cell.length_c   1.000
_cell.angle_alpha   90.00
_cell.angle_beta   90.00
_cell.angle_gamma   90.00
#
_symmetry.space_group_name_H-M   'P 1'
#
loop_
_entity.id
_entity.type
_entity.pdbx_description
1 polymer ?
#
loop_
_entity_poly.entity_id
_entity_poly.type
_entity_poly.pdbx_seq_one_letter_code
_entity_poly.pdbx_strand_id
1 'polypeptide(L)'
;MLPGRNTLRLGLGYFPERYEDIESRGNGAYIVEAGGWWEALLATDAAKMFSFSIGLSSVREPIGGWSHSYKAGVTIRPFDAVSMDFNLQYRDRNGWLVYQGDQDLGRFDASEWQPSFDINWFVAPGHQVRWNFQWAGVRAVERGFYSIPTGDGKLSGITGIRGTNDFDLGLLTTQIRYRWEIAPLTDFYLVYNRGNTYNEALGLGDPKTGIGDLFSRSYEKPIIDSFVAKLRYRFGN
;
A
#
# COMPACT_ATOMS: atom_id res chain seq x y z
N MET A 1 22.58 0.03 -17.76
CA MET A 1 22.99 -0.26 -16.38
C MET A 1 24.12 0.69 -16.00
N LEU A 2 24.07 1.19 -14.77
CA LEU A 2 25.16 2.01 -14.23
C LEU A 2 26.33 1.12 -13.81
N PRO A 3 27.55 1.68 -13.64
CA PRO A 3 28.70 0.93 -13.13
C PRO A 3 28.37 0.20 -11.82
N GLY A 4 28.90 -1.01 -11.60
CA GLY A 4 28.69 -1.79 -10.40
C GLY A 4 27.32 -2.46 -10.27
N ARG A 5 26.63 -2.74 -11.39
CA ARG A 5 25.28 -3.33 -11.46
C ARG A 5 24.17 -2.49 -10.79
N ASN A 6 24.43 -1.19 -10.59
CA ASN A 6 23.39 -0.27 -10.16
C ASN A 6 22.38 -0.04 -11.30
N THR A 7 21.14 0.20 -10.94
CA THR A 7 20.04 0.39 -11.89
C THR A 7 19.43 1.77 -11.69
N LEU A 8 19.30 2.52 -12.78
CA LEU A 8 18.45 3.71 -12.86
C LEU A 8 17.32 3.40 -13.83
N ARG A 9 16.11 3.57 -13.37
CA ARG A 9 14.89 3.48 -14.18
C ARG A 9 14.20 4.82 -14.18
N LEU A 10 13.89 5.32 -15.36
CA LEU A 10 13.10 6.52 -15.57
C LEU A 10 11.89 6.14 -16.40
N GLY A 11 10.74 6.63 -16.00
CA GLY A 11 9.48 6.46 -16.70
C GLY A 11 8.74 7.77 -16.78
N LEU A 12 8.03 7.97 -17.87
CA LEU A 12 7.09 9.07 -18.04
C LEU A 12 5.95 8.58 -18.94
N GLY A 13 4.78 9.13 -18.72
CA GLY A 13 3.62 8.78 -19.52
C GLY A 13 2.60 9.90 -19.56
N TYR A 14 1.74 9.81 -20.55
CA TYR A 14 0.67 10.74 -20.79
C TYR A 14 -0.64 9.98 -20.88
N PHE A 15 -1.67 10.50 -20.22
CA PHE A 15 -3.05 10.05 -20.31
C PHE A 15 -3.83 11.06 -21.16
N PRO A 16 -4.40 10.69 -22.30
CA PRO A 16 -5.33 11.56 -23.01
C PRO A 16 -6.59 11.77 -22.18
N GLU A 17 -7.35 12.78 -22.54
CA GLU A 17 -8.71 12.96 -22.04
C GLU A 17 -9.52 11.68 -22.29
N ARG A 18 -10.26 11.23 -21.29
CA ARG A 18 -11.01 9.97 -21.35
C ARG A 18 -12.25 10.00 -20.48
N TYR A 19 -13.18 9.11 -20.79
CA TYR A 19 -14.30 8.82 -19.90
C TYR A 19 -13.85 7.89 -18.76
N GLU A 20 -14.38 8.15 -17.58
CA GLU A 20 -14.18 7.37 -16.36
C GLU A 20 -15.54 6.95 -15.81
N ASP A 21 -15.77 5.66 -15.66
CA ASP A 21 -17.01 5.04 -15.15
C ASP A 21 -16.77 4.03 -14.03
N ILE A 22 -15.51 3.68 -13.77
CA ILE A 22 -15.14 2.71 -12.72
C ILE A 22 -15.25 3.35 -11.35
N GLU A 23 -14.69 4.54 -11.19
CA GLU A 23 -14.73 5.26 -9.90
C GLU A 23 -16.14 5.69 -9.51
N SER A 24 -17.04 5.86 -10.48
CA SER A 24 -18.46 6.13 -10.26
C SER A 24 -19.27 4.90 -9.85
N ARG A 25 -18.65 3.72 -9.88
CA ARG A 25 -19.31 2.42 -9.62
C ARG A 25 -20.57 2.17 -10.46
N GLY A 26 -20.56 2.64 -11.71
CA GLY A 26 -21.68 2.50 -12.65
C GLY A 26 -22.78 3.55 -12.50
N ASN A 27 -22.60 4.61 -11.70
CA ASN A 27 -23.55 5.70 -11.53
C ASN A 27 -23.34 6.84 -12.53
N GLY A 28 -22.89 6.53 -13.73
CA GLY A 28 -22.61 7.47 -14.81
C GLY A 28 -21.13 7.56 -15.15
N ALA A 29 -20.84 8.18 -16.27
CA ALA A 29 -19.47 8.41 -16.73
C ALA A 29 -19.17 9.92 -16.71
N TYR A 30 -17.90 10.26 -16.48
CA TYR A 30 -17.46 11.65 -16.54
C TYR A 30 -16.13 11.76 -17.28
N ILE A 31 -15.87 12.95 -17.81
CA ILE A 31 -14.64 13.24 -18.53
C ILE A 31 -13.54 13.58 -17.54
N VAL A 32 -12.44 12.81 -17.58
CA VAL A 32 -11.19 13.11 -16.91
C VAL A 32 -10.25 13.83 -17.86
N GLU A 33 -9.75 14.98 -17.45
CA GLU A 33 -8.81 15.77 -18.24
C GLU A 33 -7.51 15.04 -18.53
N ALA A 34 -6.87 15.40 -19.63
CA ALA A 34 -5.56 14.90 -19.97
C ALA A 34 -4.57 15.16 -18.83
N GLY A 35 -3.73 14.18 -18.55
CA GLY A 35 -2.75 14.23 -17.49
C GLY A 35 -1.49 13.48 -17.84
N GLY A 36 -0.62 13.31 -16.86
CA GLY A 36 0.61 12.55 -17.04
C GLY A 36 1.15 12.03 -15.70
N TRP A 37 2.17 11.23 -15.81
CA TRP A 37 2.93 10.71 -14.68
C TRP A 37 4.42 10.63 -15.03
N TRP A 38 5.24 10.65 -14.02
CA TRP A 38 6.65 10.33 -14.14
C TRP A 38 7.13 9.52 -12.93
N GLU A 39 8.15 8.72 -13.13
CA GLU A 39 8.84 7.97 -12.08
C GLU A 39 10.36 7.99 -12.29
N ALA A 40 11.09 7.96 -11.19
CA ALA A 40 12.53 7.74 -11.16
C ALA A 40 12.83 6.75 -10.02
N LEU A 41 13.56 5.69 -10.33
CA LEU A 41 13.99 4.68 -9.37
C LEU A 41 15.50 4.47 -9.52
N LEU A 42 16.22 4.60 -8.42
CA LEU A 42 17.62 4.24 -8.29
C LEU A 42 17.72 3.03 -7.36
N ALA A 43 18.42 1.99 -7.78
CA ALA A 43 18.70 0.82 -6.95
C ALA A 43 20.18 0.43 -7.08
N THR A 44 20.79 0.06 -5.96
CA THR A 44 22.16 -0.47 -5.93
C THR A 44 22.17 -1.97 -6.24
N ASP A 45 23.35 -2.53 -6.41
CA ASP A 45 23.55 -3.94 -6.73
C ASP A 45 22.92 -4.85 -5.65
N ALA A 46 21.86 -5.56 -6.02
CA ALA A 46 21.13 -6.47 -5.13
C ALA A 46 21.93 -7.73 -4.72
N ALA A 47 23.08 -8.00 -5.35
CA ALA A 47 23.94 -9.11 -4.96
C ALA A 47 24.85 -8.78 -3.76
N LYS A 48 24.92 -7.50 -3.36
CA LYS A 48 25.73 -7.07 -2.23
C LYS A 48 25.05 -7.39 -0.89
N MET A 49 25.86 -7.48 0.17
CA MET A 49 25.39 -7.62 1.54
C MET A 49 24.38 -6.53 1.94
N PHE A 50 24.61 -5.31 1.50
CA PHE A 50 23.70 -4.17 1.64
C PHE A 50 23.32 -3.67 0.27
N SER A 51 22.02 -3.56 0.02
CA SER A 51 21.48 -2.89 -1.15
C SER A 51 20.41 -1.88 -0.76
N PHE A 52 20.32 -0.80 -1.51
CA PHE A 52 19.41 0.30 -1.25
C PHE A 52 18.63 0.62 -2.52
N SER A 53 17.42 1.08 -2.34
CA SER A 53 16.60 1.63 -3.43
C SER A 53 15.92 2.91 -2.97
N ILE A 54 15.84 3.88 -3.87
CA ILE A 54 15.08 5.13 -3.68
C ILE A 54 14.26 5.36 -4.93
N GLY A 55 12.99 5.65 -4.75
CA GLY A 55 12.05 5.92 -5.84
C GLY A 55 11.25 7.19 -5.59
N LEU A 56 11.05 7.96 -6.64
CA LEU A 56 10.21 9.15 -6.67
C LEU A 56 9.24 9.00 -7.83
N SER A 57 7.99 9.35 -7.63
CA SER A 57 7.02 9.39 -8.72
C SER A 57 5.93 10.42 -8.45
N SER A 58 5.34 10.92 -9.53
CA SER A 58 4.19 11.80 -9.46
C SER A 58 3.18 11.44 -10.53
N VAL A 59 1.91 11.59 -10.20
CA VAL A 59 0.80 11.38 -11.12
C VAL A 59 -0.20 12.51 -10.98
N ARG A 60 -0.74 12.98 -12.11
CA ARG A 60 -1.81 13.97 -12.12
C ARG A 60 -3.13 13.30 -11.77
N GLU A 61 -3.82 13.84 -10.78
CA GLU A 61 -5.16 13.37 -10.37
C GLU A 61 -6.24 13.83 -11.35
N PRO A 62 -7.39 13.13 -11.42
CA PRO A 62 -8.45 13.37 -12.40
C PRO A 62 -9.01 14.79 -12.46
N ILE A 63 -9.03 15.49 -11.34
CA ILE A 63 -9.57 16.87 -11.23
C ILE A 63 -8.47 17.93 -11.09
N GLY A 64 -7.26 17.61 -11.51
CA GLY A 64 -6.08 18.46 -11.35
C GLY A 64 -5.34 18.14 -10.03
N GLY A 65 -4.30 18.75 -9.70
CA GLY A 65 -3.44 18.39 -8.59
C GLY A 65 -2.44 17.29 -8.98
N TRP A 66 -1.45 17.11 -8.14
CA TRP A 66 -0.40 16.12 -8.31
C TRP A 66 -0.25 15.30 -7.04
N SER A 67 -0.32 14.00 -7.19
CA SER A 67 0.02 13.07 -6.11
C SER A 67 1.48 12.66 -6.25
N HIS A 68 2.22 12.74 -5.14
CA HIS A 68 3.64 12.43 -5.08
C HIS A 68 3.86 11.17 -4.27
N SER A 69 4.73 10.28 -4.75
CA SER A 69 5.12 9.08 -4.01
C SER A 69 6.62 9.03 -3.82
N TYR A 70 7.02 8.66 -2.62
CA TYR A 70 8.40 8.50 -2.17
C TYR A 70 8.58 7.07 -1.71
N LYS A 71 9.60 6.38 -2.21
CA LYS A 71 9.91 4.99 -1.85
C LYS A 71 11.33 4.90 -1.36
N ALA A 72 11.54 4.16 -0.30
CA ALA A 72 12.87 3.79 0.17
C ALA A 72 12.88 2.30 0.51
N GLY A 73 13.94 1.61 0.12
CA GLY A 73 14.11 0.19 0.40
C GLY A 73 15.54 -0.10 0.83
N VAL A 74 15.69 -1.04 1.76
CA VAL A 74 16.98 -1.57 2.23
C VAL A 74 16.89 -3.08 2.29
N THR A 75 17.81 -3.76 1.61
CA THR A 75 18.00 -5.20 1.74
C THR A 75 19.32 -5.47 2.46
N ILE A 76 19.28 -6.34 3.47
CA ILE A 76 20.44 -6.73 4.26
C ILE A 76 20.59 -8.26 4.18
N ARG A 77 21.75 -8.72 3.69
CA ARG A 77 22.13 -10.14 3.59
C ARG A 77 23.48 -10.34 4.23
N PRO A 78 23.56 -10.43 5.57
CA PRO A 78 24.83 -10.51 6.28
C PRO A 78 25.58 -11.82 5.99
N PHE A 79 24.85 -12.88 5.66
CA PHE A 79 25.33 -14.18 5.23
C PHE A 79 24.23 -14.91 4.44
N ASP A 80 24.57 -15.98 3.73
CA ASP A 80 23.65 -16.67 2.79
C ASP A 80 22.37 -17.21 3.45
N ALA A 81 22.41 -17.48 4.76
CA ALA A 81 21.27 -18.00 5.49
C ALA A 81 20.24 -16.92 5.88
N VAL A 82 20.53 -15.62 5.70
CA VAL A 82 19.63 -14.52 6.13
C VAL A 82 19.44 -13.49 5.03
N SER A 83 18.19 -13.16 4.76
CA SER A 83 17.79 -11.99 3.97
C SER A 83 16.72 -11.20 4.73
N MET A 84 16.92 -9.90 4.82
CA MET A 84 16.00 -8.94 5.42
C MET A 84 15.74 -7.82 4.44
N ASP A 85 14.48 -7.60 4.07
CA ASP A 85 14.04 -6.58 3.15
C ASP A 85 13.10 -5.62 3.89
N PHE A 86 13.47 -4.34 3.96
CA PHE A 86 12.68 -3.27 4.57
C PHE A 86 12.30 -2.28 3.49
N ASN A 87 11.01 -1.96 3.38
CA ASN A 87 10.51 -1.01 2.42
C ASN A 87 9.57 -0.02 3.10
N LEU A 88 9.65 1.22 2.68
CA LEU A 88 8.73 2.28 3.06
C LEU A 88 8.27 3.00 1.81
N GLN A 89 6.96 3.10 1.64
CA GLN A 89 6.36 4.02 0.69
C GLN A 89 5.55 5.05 1.44
N TYR A 90 5.75 6.32 1.10
CA TYR A 90 4.90 7.43 1.48
C TYR A 90 4.28 8.02 0.24
N ARG A 91 2.99 8.31 0.27
CA ARG A 91 2.30 9.01 -0.80
C ARG A 91 1.53 10.19 -0.22
N ASP A 92 1.75 11.35 -0.83
CA ASP A 92 0.98 12.57 -0.61
C ASP A 92 0.04 12.77 -1.79
N ARG A 93 -1.25 12.66 -1.55
CA ARG A 93 -2.28 12.76 -2.58
C ARG A 93 -2.96 14.11 -2.49
N ASN A 94 -3.11 14.76 -3.65
CA ASN A 94 -3.81 16.03 -3.76
C ASN A 94 -4.88 15.92 -4.86
N GLY A 95 -6.13 15.85 -4.44
CA GLY A 95 -7.26 15.76 -5.35
C GLY A 95 -7.73 14.32 -5.64
N TRP A 96 -7.49 13.40 -4.71
CA TRP A 96 -8.00 12.04 -4.81
C TRP A 96 -9.53 12.02 -4.76
N LEU A 97 -10.15 11.45 -5.79
CA LEU A 97 -11.60 11.25 -5.85
C LEU A 97 -11.98 9.94 -5.16
N VAL A 98 -12.99 10.02 -4.29
CA VAL A 98 -13.56 8.87 -3.60
C VAL A 98 -15.08 8.92 -3.73
N TYR A 99 -15.67 7.82 -4.18
CA TYR A 99 -17.10 7.65 -4.32
C TYR A 99 -17.80 7.69 -2.94
N GLN A 100 -18.85 8.53 -2.84
CA GLN A 100 -19.59 8.75 -1.60
C GLN A 100 -21.02 8.18 -1.64
N GLY A 101 -21.49 7.76 -2.79
CA GLY A 101 -22.83 7.23 -3.03
C GLY A 101 -23.54 7.97 -4.16
N ASP A 102 -24.54 7.35 -4.74
CA ASP A 102 -25.36 7.89 -5.85
C ASP A 102 -24.48 8.51 -6.97
N GLN A 103 -24.55 9.81 -7.17
CA GLN A 103 -23.75 10.55 -8.14
C GLN A 103 -22.66 11.43 -7.47
N ASP A 104 -22.38 11.21 -6.21
CA ASP A 104 -21.49 12.07 -5.43
C ASP A 104 -20.07 11.49 -5.32
N LEU A 105 -19.09 12.34 -5.57
CA LEU A 105 -17.66 12.09 -5.37
C LEU A 105 -17.10 13.12 -4.39
N GLY A 106 -16.39 12.65 -3.37
CA GLY A 106 -15.58 13.50 -2.51
C GLY A 106 -14.18 13.69 -3.08
N ARG A 107 -13.66 14.91 -3.01
CA ARG A 107 -12.26 15.21 -3.27
C ARG A 107 -11.48 15.24 -1.99
N PHE A 108 -10.43 14.45 -1.90
CA PHE A 108 -9.59 14.32 -0.71
C PHE A 108 -8.15 14.71 -0.97
N ASP A 109 -7.52 15.34 0.03
CA ASP A 109 -6.08 15.32 0.19
C ASP A 109 -5.76 14.21 1.19
N ALA A 110 -4.81 13.32 0.86
CA ALA A 110 -4.52 12.19 1.69
C ALA A 110 -3.02 11.94 1.84
N SER A 111 -2.63 11.49 3.04
CA SER A 111 -1.30 10.97 3.32
C SER A 111 -1.39 9.47 3.53
N GLU A 112 -0.62 8.70 2.76
CA GLU A 112 -0.56 7.26 2.82
C GLU A 112 0.83 6.81 3.25
N TRP A 113 0.91 5.90 4.22
CA TRP A 113 2.13 5.28 4.70
C TRP A 113 2.06 3.77 4.52
N GLN A 114 3.05 3.17 3.89
CA GLN A 114 3.08 1.74 3.60
C GLN A 114 4.46 1.15 3.92
N PRO A 115 4.81 0.99 5.21
CA PRO A 115 5.97 0.20 5.59
C PRO A 115 5.71 -1.29 5.40
N SER A 116 6.73 -2.00 4.96
CA SER A 116 6.74 -3.47 4.92
C SER A 116 8.11 -4.01 5.23
N PHE A 117 8.16 -5.20 5.79
CA PHE A 117 9.40 -5.94 5.88
C PHE A 117 9.19 -7.44 5.68
N ASP A 118 10.22 -8.06 5.12
CA ASP A 118 10.30 -9.48 4.88
C ASP A 118 11.62 -10.01 5.45
N ILE A 119 11.54 -11.03 6.28
CA ILE A 119 12.71 -11.72 6.82
C ILE A 119 12.64 -13.18 6.41
N ASN A 120 13.72 -13.69 5.84
CA ASN A 120 13.90 -15.09 5.53
C ASN A 120 15.20 -15.55 6.17
N TRP A 121 15.10 -16.48 7.11
CA TRP A 121 16.22 -16.95 7.89
C TRP A 121 16.25 -18.48 7.98
N PHE A 122 17.31 -19.08 7.46
CA PHE A 122 17.64 -20.49 7.66
C PHE A 122 18.44 -20.61 8.97
N VAL A 123 17.73 -20.86 10.07
CA VAL A 123 18.29 -20.91 11.45
C VAL A 123 19.31 -22.04 11.61
N ALA A 124 19.02 -23.19 10.97
CA ALA A 124 19.85 -24.38 10.94
C ALA A 124 19.46 -25.20 9.68
N PRO A 125 20.24 -26.24 9.30
CA PRO A 125 19.84 -27.16 8.27
C PRO A 125 18.44 -27.75 8.53
N GLY A 126 17.54 -27.61 7.53
CA GLY A 126 16.14 -28.02 7.63
C GLY A 126 15.22 -27.10 8.42
N HIS A 127 15.71 -26.01 9.00
CA HIS A 127 14.92 -25.05 9.79
C HIS A 127 14.88 -23.67 9.15
N GLN A 128 13.69 -23.17 8.86
CA GLN A 128 13.49 -21.88 8.23
C GLN A 128 12.44 -21.06 9.00
N VAL A 129 12.75 -19.81 9.26
CA VAL A 129 11.81 -18.80 9.74
C VAL A 129 11.57 -17.78 8.64
N ARG A 130 10.32 -17.48 8.38
CA ARG A 130 9.92 -16.35 7.54
C ARG A 130 8.99 -15.44 8.32
N TRP A 131 9.24 -14.16 8.25
CA TRP A 131 8.37 -13.14 8.82
C TRP A 131 8.04 -12.10 7.76
N ASN A 132 6.76 -11.99 7.42
CA ASN A 132 6.23 -10.97 6.53
C ASN A 132 5.38 -10.01 7.36
N PHE A 133 5.59 -8.72 7.13
CA PHE A 133 4.80 -7.68 7.75
C PHE A 133 4.47 -6.62 6.70
N GLN A 134 3.22 -6.18 6.68
CA GLN A 134 2.74 -5.10 5.85
C GLN A 134 1.74 -4.27 6.64
N TRP A 135 1.89 -2.97 6.57
CA TRP A 135 0.91 -2.05 7.10
C TRP A 135 0.66 -0.93 6.08
N ALA A 136 -0.59 -0.52 5.94
CA ALA A 136 -0.96 0.66 5.18
C ALA A 136 -1.82 1.55 6.08
N GLY A 137 -1.38 2.78 6.28
CA GLY A 137 -2.12 3.80 7.01
C GLY A 137 -2.46 4.94 6.07
N VAL A 138 -3.73 5.29 5.98
CA VAL A 138 -4.25 6.38 5.16
C VAL A 138 -4.98 7.35 6.06
N ARG A 139 -4.66 8.61 5.92
CA ARG A 139 -5.46 9.71 6.42
C ARG A 139 -5.95 10.54 5.24
N ALA A 140 -7.25 10.71 5.12
CA ALA A 140 -7.89 11.47 4.08
C ALA A 140 -8.70 12.63 4.66
N VAL A 141 -8.46 13.83 4.14
CA VAL A 141 -9.17 15.06 4.52
C VAL A 141 -9.94 15.54 3.31
N GLU A 142 -11.26 15.66 3.47
CA GLU A 142 -12.13 16.12 2.40
C GLU A 142 -11.92 17.60 2.10
N ARG A 143 -11.83 17.93 0.81
CA ARG A 143 -11.61 19.31 0.32
C ARG A 143 -12.76 19.83 -0.53
N GLY A 144 -13.67 18.99 -0.94
CA GLY A 144 -14.81 19.40 -1.76
C GLY A 144 -15.60 18.23 -2.29
N PHE A 145 -16.73 18.54 -2.88
CA PHE A 145 -17.66 17.59 -3.45
C PHE A 145 -17.86 17.85 -4.92
N TYR A 146 -18.08 16.78 -5.66
CA TYR A 146 -18.37 16.81 -7.06
C TYR A 146 -19.54 15.89 -7.37
N SER A 147 -20.37 16.30 -8.34
CA SER A 147 -21.43 15.45 -8.88
C SER A 147 -21.06 14.93 -10.24
N ILE A 148 -21.35 13.65 -10.44
CA ILE A 148 -21.23 12.97 -11.73
C ILE A 148 -22.35 13.49 -12.62
N PRO A 149 -22.09 13.90 -13.88
CA PRO A 149 -23.13 14.41 -14.77
C PRO A 149 -24.12 13.29 -15.15
N THR A 150 -25.37 13.65 -15.38
CA THR A 150 -26.42 12.73 -15.87
C THR A 150 -26.27 12.35 -17.35
N GLY A 151 -25.31 12.92 -18.05
CA GLY A 151 -24.93 12.65 -19.43
C GLY A 151 -23.43 12.86 -19.60
N ASP A 152 -22.97 12.95 -20.84
CA ASP A 152 -21.55 13.21 -21.13
C ASP A 152 -21.12 14.57 -20.58
N GLY A 153 -20.07 14.60 -19.77
CA GLY A 153 -19.59 15.88 -19.24
C GLY A 153 -18.48 15.72 -18.20
N LYS A 154 -18.00 16.86 -17.75
CA LYS A 154 -17.03 16.96 -16.65
C LYS A 154 -17.76 16.93 -15.31
N LEU A 155 -17.04 16.55 -14.26
CA LEU A 155 -17.54 16.66 -12.89
C LEU A 155 -17.93 18.10 -12.55
N SER A 156 -19.07 18.26 -11.92
CA SER A 156 -19.57 19.57 -11.46
C SER A 156 -19.29 19.73 -9.98
N GLY A 157 -18.56 20.79 -9.59
CA GLY A 157 -18.32 21.12 -8.19
C GLY A 157 -19.62 21.46 -7.47
N ILE A 158 -19.86 20.87 -6.32
CA ILE A 158 -21.00 21.16 -5.45
C ILE A 158 -20.56 22.20 -4.43
N THR A 159 -21.24 23.35 -4.42
CA THR A 159 -21.03 24.39 -3.42
C THR A 159 -21.97 24.16 -2.23
N GLY A 160 -21.43 24.20 -1.02
CA GLY A 160 -22.18 24.04 0.21
C GLY A 160 -21.39 23.28 1.27
N ILE A 161 -21.71 23.48 2.55
CA ILE A 161 -21.12 22.73 3.64
C ILE A 161 -21.95 21.45 3.77
N ARG A 162 -21.48 20.37 3.17
CA ARG A 162 -21.85 19.03 3.63
C ARG A 162 -20.94 18.70 4.82
N GLY A 163 -21.31 17.79 5.69
CA GLY A 163 -20.44 17.35 6.78
C GLY A 163 -19.06 16.94 6.26
N THR A 164 -18.08 16.79 7.10
CA THR A 164 -16.79 16.24 6.67
C THR A 164 -16.93 14.72 6.53
N ASN A 165 -16.42 14.17 5.43
CA ASN A 165 -16.21 12.74 5.26
C ASN A 165 -14.72 12.39 5.43
N ASP A 166 -14.04 13.14 6.28
CA ASP A 166 -12.66 12.81 6.67
C ASP A 166 -12.62 11.39 7.22
N PHE A 167 -11.59 10.64 6.87
CA PHE A 167 -11.45 9.29 7.37
C PHE A 167 -9.99 8.88 7.59
N ASP A 168 -9.83 7.97 8.56
CA ASP A 168 -8.61 7.25 8.80
C ASP A 168 -8.81 5.76 8.44
N LEU A 169 -7.88 5.19 7.67
CA LEU A 169 -7.88 3.79 7.29
C LEU A 169 -6.54 3.15 7.67
N GLY A 170 -6.59 2.00 8.32
CA GLY A 170 -5.43 1.18 8.64
C GLY A 170 -5.63 -0.25 8.20
N LEU A 171 -4.68 -0.80 7.46
CA LEU A 171 -4.64 -2.19 7.04
C LEU A 171 -3.36 -2.81 7.56
N LEU A 172 -3.46 -3.87 8.36
CA LEU A 172 -2.31 -4.56 8.92
C LEU A 172 -2.38 -6.04 8.58
N THR A 173 -1.27 -6.58 8.10
CA THR A 173 -1.10 -8.02 7.91
C THR A 173 0.29 -8.40 8.37
N THR A 174 0.38 -9.41 9.22
CA THR A 174 1.66 -10.03 9.59
C THR A 174 1.53 -11.53 9.65
N GLN A 175 2.54 -12.22 9.14
CA GLN A 175 2.63 -13.67 9.17
C GLN A 175 4.03 -14.07 9.61
N ILE A 176 4.11 -14.92 10.62
CA ILE A 176 5.34 -15.59 11.01
C ILE A 176 5.17 -17.07 10.69
N ARG A 177 6.08 -17.62 9.90
CA ARG A 177 6.09 -19.02 9.52
C ARG A 177 7.41 -19.66 9.89
N TYR A 178 7.35 -20.70 10.69
CA TYR A 178 8.46 -21.62 10.92
C TYR A 178 8.23 -22.91 10.12
N ARG A 179 9.26 -23.38 9.43
CA ARG A 179 9.31 -24.66 8.73
C ARG A 179 10.44 -25.49 9.32
N TRP A 180 10.13 -26.73 9.62
CA TRP A 180 11.09 -27.75 9.99
C TRP A 180 10.98 -28.94 9.03
N GLU A 181 12.04 -29.21 8.28
CA GLU A 181 12.18 -30.40 7.45
C GLU A 181 12.70 -31.55 8.34
N ILE A 182 11.74 -32.36 8.81
CA ILE A 182 12.04 -33.49 9.75
C ILE A 182 12.79 -34.61 9.02
N ALA A 183 12.40 -34.85 7.76
CA ALA A 183 13.01 -35.83 6.87
C ALA A 183 12.78 -35.38 5.41
N PRO A 184 13.48 -35.96 4.43
CA PRO A 184 13.22 -35.66 3.04
C PRO A 184 11.71 -35.75 2.72
N LEU A 185 11.13 -34.69 2.17
CA LEU A 185 9.71 -34.55 1.82
C LEU A 185 8.72 -34.59 2.99
N THR A 186 9.22 -34.48 4.24
CA THR A 186 8.39 -34.40 5.45
C THR A 186 8.65 -33.09 6.14
N ASP A 187 7.68 -32.20 6.10
CA ASP A 187 7.78 -30.85 6.66
C ASP A 187 6.77 -30.64 7.77
N PHE A 188 7.20 -30.03 8.85
CA PHE A 188 6.35 -29.48 9.88
C PHE A 188 6.33 -27.96 9.77
N TYR A 189 5.15 -27.36 9.83
CA TYR A 189 4.95 -25.92 9.77
C TYR A 189 4.22 -25.42 11.01
N LEU A 190 4.70 -24.31 11.56
CA LEU A 190 3.96 -23.46 12.48
C LEU A 190 3.75 -22.12 11.79
N VAL A 191 2.51 -21.64 11.77
CA VAL A 191 2.16 -20.38 11.13
C VAL A 191 1.32 -19.58 12.08
N TYR A 192 1.78 -18.38 12.39
CA TYR A 192 1.01 -17.36 13.06
C TYR A 192 0.61 -16.28 12.05
N ASN A 193 -0.68 -15.94 12.01
CA ASN A 193 -1.21 -14.87 11.18
C ASN A 193 -1.97 -13.88 12.06
N ARG A 194 -1.72 -12.61 11.83
CA ARG A 194 -2.52 -11.53 12.40
C ARG A 194 -2.85 -10.52 11.31
N GLY A 195 -4.12 -10.15 11.23
CA GLY A 195 -4.61 -9.18 10.26
C GLY A 195 -5.74 -8.35 10.83
N ASN A 196 -5.77 -7.10 10.44
CA ASN A 196 -6.80 -6.15 10.83
C ASN A 196 -7.08 -5.15 9.72
N THR A 197 -8.33 -4.68 9.69
CA THR A 197 -8.76 -3.51 8.92
C THR A 197 -9.40 -2.55 9.91
N TYR A 198 -8.79 -1.39 10.06
CA TYR A 198 -9.33 -0.28 10.84
C TYR A 198 -9.85 0.78 9.88
N ASN A 199 -11.09 1.23 10.07
CA ASN A 199 -11.70 2.29 9.29
C ASN A 199 -12.55 3.15 10.23
N GLU A 200 -12.26 4.43 10.30
CA GLU A 200 -12.98 5.39 11.14
C GLU A 200 -13.31 6.63 10.33
N ALA A 201 -14.60 6.98 10.28
CA ALA A 201 -15.05 8.27 9.81
C ALA A 201 -14.82 9.31 10.91
N LEU A 202 -14.16 10.42 10.56
CA LEU A 202 -13.84 11.50 11.48
C LEU A 202 -14.91 12.59 11.38
N GLY A 203 -15.42 13.03 12.54
CA GLY A 203 -16.34 14.15 12.63
C GLY A 203 -15.66 15.51 12.54
N LEU A 204 -16.48 16.56 12.37
CA LEU A 204 -16.02 17.96 12.46
C LEU A 204 -15.41 18.22 13.84
N GLY A 205 -14.11 18.55 13.86
CA GLY A 205 -13.39 18.87 15.09
C GLY A 205 -12.71 17.68 15.77
N ASP A 206 -12.80 16.49 15.23
CA ASP A 206 -12.05 15.36 15.76
C ASP A 206 -10.53 15.61 15.66
N PRO A 207 -9.78 15.25 16.72
CA PRO A 207 -8.35 15.47 16.72
C PRO A 207 -7.69 14.64 15.61
N LYS A 208 -6.77 15.27 14.89
CA LYS A 208 -5.97 14.56 13.89
C LYS A 208 -5.19 13.43 14.56
N THR A 209 -5.54 12.19 14.27
CA THR A 209 -4.82 11.01 14.76
C THR A 209 -3.38 11.00 14.26
N GLY A 210 -2.38 10.86 15.10
CA GLY A 210 -0.98 10.70 14.68
C GLY A 210 -0.77 9.39 13.90
N ILE A 211 0.29 9.32 13.10
CA ILE A 211 0.61 8.08 12.35
C ILE A 211 0.85 6.89 13.30
N GLY A 212 1.43 7.15 14.47
CA GLY A 212 1.64 6.14 15.51
C GLY A 212 0.34 5.62 16.12
N ASP A 213 -0.63 6.52 16.35
CA ASP A 213 -1.94 6.14 16.86
C ASP A 213 -2.72 5.34 15.84
N LEU A 214 -2.65 5.73 14.54
CA LEU A 214 -3.26 4.98 13.44
C LEU A 214 -2.68 3.56 13.34
N PHE A 215 -1.36 3.42 13.51
CA PHE A 215 -0.70 2.13 13.58
C PHE A 215 -1.19 1.30 14.78
N SER A 216 -1.23 1.89 15.97
CA SER A 216 -1.68 1.23 17.20
C SER A 216 -3.11 0.73 17.08
N ARG A 217 -4.02 1.57 16.55
CA ARG A 217 -5.43 1.19 16.30
C ARG A 217 -5.55 0.08 15.26
N SER A 218 -4.69 0.08 14.23
CA SER A 218 -4.62 -1.00 13.24
C SER A 218 -4.15 -2.32 13.86
N TYR A 219 -3.36 -2.28 14.93
CA TYR A 219 -2.87 -3.47 15.63
C TYR A 219 -3.85 -4.00 16.68
N GLU A 220 -4.65 -3.13 17.27
CA GLU A 220 -5.70 -3.49 18.23
C GLU A 220 -6.85 -4.23 17.54
N LYS A 221 -7.55 -5.09 18.27
CA LYS A 221 -8.76 -5.80 17.83
C LYS A 221 -8.64 -6.47 16.45
N PRO A 222 -7.72 -7.41 16.29
CA PRO A 222 -7.51 -8.08 15.00
C PRO A 222 -8.77 -8.81 14.53
N ILE A 223 -9.03 -8.75 13.21
CA ILE A 223 -10.08 -9.55 12.55
C ILE A 223 -9.60 -10.99 12.40
N ILE A 224 -8.29 -11.17 12.17
CA ILE A 224 -7.64 -12.48 12.09
C ILE A 224 -6.54 -12.50 13.14
N ASP A 225 -6.59 -13.50 14.03
CA ASP A 225 -5.52 -13.82 14.97
C ASP A 225 -5.49 -15.35 15.10
N SER A 226 -4.62 -15.99 14.35
CA SER A 226 -4.66 -17.44 14.20
C SER A 226 -3.27 -18.06 14.28
N PHE A 227 -3.24 -19.22 14.92
CA PHE A 227 -2.07 -20.08 14.98
C PHE A 227 -2.41 -21.44 14.36
N VAL A 228 -1.61 -21.86 13.38
CA VAL A 228 -1.83 -23.10 12.63
C VAL A 228 -0.58 -23.97 12.69
N ALA A 229 -0.76 -25.24 13.06
CA ALA A 229 0.26 -26.26 12.92
C ALA A 229 -0.14 -27.21 11.77
N LYS A 230 0.80 -27.55 10.90
CA LYS A 230 0.59 -28.42 9.75
C LYS A 230 1.76 -29.39 9.59
N LEU A 231 1.45 -30.66 9.49
CA LEU A 231 2.41 -31.70 9.09
C LEU A 231 2.12 -32.08 7.63
N ARG A 232 3.13 -31.97 6.78
CA ARG A 232 3.11 -32.50 5.42
C ARG A 232 3.99 -33.73 5.37
N TYR A 233 3.41 -34.87 5.07
CA TYR A 233 4.11 -36.15 4.94
C TYR A 233 3.84 -36.72 3.54
N ARG A 234 4.88 -37.19 2.88
CA ARG A 234 4.75 -37.86 1.58
C ARG A 234 4.85 -39.39 1.78
N PHE A 235 3.78 -40.08 1.44
CA PHE A 235 3.75 -41.52 1.37
C PHE A 235 4.26 -41.99 -0.02
N GLY A 236 5.08 -43.00 -0.04
CA GLY A 236 5.53 -43.66 -1.26
C GLY A 236 7.03 -43.69 -1.40
N ASN A 237 7.52 -44.80 -1.91
CA ASN A 237 8.90 -45.05 -2.31
C ASN A 237 9.19 -44.35 -3.64
#